data_a7040cfa0839bc5c78f684166dea272e
#
_entry.id   a7040cfa0839bc5c78f684166dea272e
#
_cell.length_a   1.000
_cell.length_b   1.000
_cell.length_c   1.000
_cell.angle_alpha   90.00
_cell.angle_beta   90.00
_cell.angle_gamma   90.00
#
_symmetry.space_group_name_H-M   'P 1'
#
loop_
_entity.id
_entity.type
_entity.pdbx_description
1 polymer ?
#
loop_
_entity_poly.entity_id
_entity_poly.type
_entity_poly.pdbx_seq_one_letter_code
_entity_poly.pdbx_strand_id
1 'polypeptide(L)'
;GKCHRLAFDLAGQTDMRGLNTFGNYDMPMWWATVMMFRKSNTAQYIFDSMQMVRDNWQHYRDLYNIDRATYRNDFALSIALGIVSGHTMKVDEIPWALASVMPNTQLMRWIDTDSYIITYTDSDQKLKHMSFEGLDFHAMGKKHLGDIVETDRRTRLLDSSN
;
A
#
# COMPACT_ATOMS: atom_id res chain seq x y z
N GLY A 1 -12.56 7.17 -8.88
CA GLY A 1 -12.18 6.42 -7.68
C GLY A 1 -11.12 7.15 -6.91
N LYS A 2 -11.08 6.92 -5.59
CA LYS A 2 -10.01 7.46 -4.74
C LYS A 2 -9.00 6.36 -4.47
N CYS A 3 -7.74 6.62 -4.73
CA CYS A 3 -6.64 5.69 -4.50
C CYS A 3 -5.57 6.36 -3.66
N HIS A 4 -4.80 5.55 -2.93
CA HIS A 4 -3.65 6.09 -2.22
C HIS A 4 -2.45 6.09 -3.15
N ARG A 5 -1.81 7.23 -3.29
CA ARG A 5 -0.50 7.32 -3.92
C ARG A 5 0.54 6.74 -2.98
N LEU A 6 1.46 5.94 -3.51
CA LEU A 6 2.55 5.41 -2.69
C LEU A 6 3.41 6.58 -2.20
N ALA A 7 3.22 6.94 -0.94
CA ALA A 7 3.76 8.17 -0.38
C ALA A 7 4.92 7.92 0.58
N PHE A 8 5.00 6.75 1.23
CA PHE A 8 5.94 6.55 2.31
C PHE A 8 6.30 5.08 2.50
N ASP A 9 7.57 4.80 2.60
CA ASP A 9 8.12 3.50 2.98
C ASP A 9 8.84 3.63 4.32
N LEU A 10 8.26 3.08 5.38
CA LEU A 10 8.81 3.17 6.73
C LEU A 10 10.17 2.48 6.87
N ALA A 11 10.36 1.36 6.19
CA ALA A 11 11.61 0.60 6.29
C ALA A 11 12.75 1.22 5.51
N GLY A 12 12.47 1.74 4.33
CA GLY A 12 13.43 2.46 3.50
C GLY A 12 13.63 3.90 3.92
N GLN A 13 12.73 4.45 4.74
CA GLN A 13 12.69 5.87 5.11
C GLN A 13 12.71 6.81 3.91
N THR A 14 12.32 6.29 2.76
CA THR A 14 12.26 7.05 1.52
C THR A 14 10.94 7.77 1.48
N ASP A 15 11.00 9.09 1.45
CA ASP A 15 9.84 9.91 1.17
C ASP A 15 9.51 9.79 -0.33
N MET A 16 8.49 9.02 -0.64
CA MET A 16 8.05 8.79 -2.01
C MET A 16 6.90 9.73 -2.40
N ARG A 17 6.65 10.77 -1.60
CA ARG A 17 5.57 11.73 -1.88
C ARG A 17 5.77 12.39 -3.23
N GLY A 18 4.80 12.19 -4.07
CA GLY A 18 4.55 13.00 -5.25
C GLY A 18 5.21 12.58 -6.55
N LEU A 19 6.19 11.67 -6.57
CA LEU A 19 7.00 11.44 -7.78
C LEU A 19 7.24 9.98 -8.14
N ASN A 20 6.48 9.06 -7.57
CA ASN A 20 6.59 7.69 -8.00
C ASN A 20 5.94 7.51 -9.36
N THR A 21 6.75 7.54 -10.37
CA THR A 21 6.37 7.21 -11.74
C THR A 21 7.11 5.97 -12.21
N PHE A 22 6.63 5.36 -13.26
CA PHE A 22 7.29 4.21 -13.88
C PHE A 22 7.18 4.26 -15.42
N GLY A 23 8.08 3.53 -16.04
CA GLY A 23 8.11 3.37 -17.47
C GLY A 23 8.53 4.61 -18.24
N ASN A 24 8.49 4.51 -19.57
CA ASN A 24 8.94 5.57 -20.49
C ASN A 24 8.02 6.79 -20.55
N TYR A 25 6.82 6.70 -19.95
CA TYR A 25 5.76 7.73 -20.04
C TYR A 25 5.48 8.41 -18.72
N ASP A 26 6.37 8.28 -17.73
CA ASP A 26 6.20 8.85 -16.39
C ASP A 26 4.83 8.56 -15.78
N MET A 27 4.36 7.33 -15.93
CA MET A 27 3.07 6.88 -15.42
C MET A 27 3.02 6.98 -13.91
N PRO A 28 2.04 7.69 -13.32
CA PRO A 28 1.91 7.75 -11.88
C PRO A 28 1.69 6.37 -11.27
N MET A 29 2.46 6.03 -10.25
CA MET A 29 2.29 4.78 -9.50
C MET A 29 1.20 4.95 -8.45
N TRP A 30 0.12 4.23 -8.59
CA TRP A 30 -0.95 4.16 -7.61
C TRP A 30 -0.85 2.89 -6.77
N TRP A 31 -1.05 3.01 -5.49
CA TRP A 31 -0.98 1.88 -4.58
C TRP A 31 -2.33 1.17 -4.51
N ALA A 32 -2.37 -0.08 -4.95
CA ALA A 32 -3.59 -0.87 -5.02
C ALA A 32 -3.99 -1.54 -3.69
N THR A 33 -3.32 -1.20 -2.60
CA THR A 33 -3.61 -1.78 -1.27
C THR A 33 -4.96 -1.33 -0.73
N VAL A 34 -5.28 -0.04 -0.90
CA VAL A 34 -6.57 0.52 -0.50
C VAL A 34 -7.12 1.34 -1.65
N MET A 35 -8.32 1.00 -2.09
CA MET A 35 -9.01 1.68 -3.17
C MET A 35 -10.45 1.96 -2.73
N MET A 36 -10.90 3.19 -2.94
CA MET A 36 -12.31 3.56 -2.77
C MET A 36 -12.91 3.88 -4.13
N PHE A 37 -14.03 3.27 -4.44
CA PHE A 37 -14.72 3.50 -5.70
C PHE A 37 -16.24 3.51 -5.50
N ARG A 38 -16.92 4.26 -6.36
CA ARG A 38 -18.38 4.19 -6.49
C ARG A 38 -18.72 3.17 -7.58
N LYS A 39 -19.70 2.33 -7.34
CA LYS A 39 -20.21 1.41 -8.36
C LYS A 39 -20.69 2.22 -9.59
N SER A 40 -20.01 2.02 -10.71
CA SER A 40 -20.27 2.74 -11.97
C SER A 40 -19.63 1.98 -13.14
N ASN A 41 -20.07 2.31 -14.36
CA ASN A 41 -19.43 1.74 -15.56
C ASN A 41 -17.95 2.07 -15.65
N THR A 42 -17.53 3.28 -15.24
CA THR A 42 -16.11 3.65 -15.21
C THR A 42 -15.32 2.77 -14.25
N ALA A 43 -15.85 2.50 -13.05
CA ALA A 43 -15.20 1.59 -12.12
C ALA A 43 -15.09 0.18 -12.70
N GLN A 44 -16.16 -0.31 -13.36
CA GLN A 44 -16.13 -1.60 -14.04
C GLN A 44 -15.03 -1.65 -15.10
N TYR A 45 -14.94 -0.64 -15.98
CA TYR A 45 -13.87 -0.57 -16.99
C TYR A 45 -12.46 -0.54 -16.41
N ILE A 46 -12.26 0.09 -15.25
CA ILE A 46 -10.97 0.07 -14.57
C ILE A 46 -10.64 -1.37 -14.12
N PHE A 47 -11.57 -2.08 -13.48
CA PHE A 47 -11.33 -3.45 -13.04
C PHE A 47 -11.15 -4.43 -14.20
N ASP A 48 -11.93 -4.30 -15.27
CA ASP A 48 -11.78 -5.11 -16.48
C ASP A 48 -10.41 -4.85 -17.13
N SER A 49 -9.96 -3.59 -17.15
CA SER A 49 -8.63 -3.24 -17.64
C SER A 49 -7.51 -3.78 -16.74
N MET A 50 -7.68 -3.76 -15.42
CA MET A 50 -6.72 -4.41 -14.50
C MET A 50 -6.61 -5.92 -14.77
N GLN A 51 -7.75 -6.57 -15.01
CA GLN A 51 -7.80 -7.99 -15.40
C GLN A 51 -7.06 -8.22 -16.72
N MET A 52 -7.32 -7.42 -17.73
CA MET A 52 -6.67 -7.48 -19.04
C MET A 52 -5.14 -7.30 -18.92
N VAL A 53 -4.69 -6.33 -18.12
CA VAL A 53 -3.26 -6.11 -17.84
C VAL A 53 -2.65 -7.34 -17.16
N ARG A 54 -3.34 -7.94 -16.20
CA ARG A 54 -2.86 -9.15 -15.52
C ARG A 54 -2.71 -10.31 -16.50
N ASP A 55 -3.73 -10.56 -17.31
CA ASP A 55 -3.78 -11.70 -18.23
C ASP A 55 -2.78 -11.56 -19.38
N ASN A 56 -2.36 -10.34 -19.67
CA ASN A 56 -1.38 -10.01 -20.70
C ASN A 56 -0.15 -9.31 -20.13
N TRP A 57 0.29 -9.68 -18.93
CA TRP A 57 1.32 -8.95 -18.19
C TRP A 57 2.60 -8.72 -18.96
N GLN A 58 3.10 -9.72 -19.67
CA GLN A 58 4.33 -9.60 -20.44
C GLN A 58 4.23 -8.48 -21.49
N HIS A 59 3.11 -8.38 -22.21
CA HIS A 59 2.87 -7.33 -23.20
C HIS A 59 2.90 -5.94 -22.56
N TYR A 60 2.16 -5.75 -21.46
CA TYR A 60 2.09 -4.45 -20.78
C TYR A 60 3.40 -4.07 -20.10
N ARG A 61 4.10 -5.03 -19.54
CA ARG A 61 5.43 -4.84 -18.99
C ARG A 61 6.39 -4.28 -20.04
N ASP A 62 6.42 -4.88 -21.23
CA ASP A 62 7.32 -4.47 -22.30
C ASP A 62 6.87 -3.12 -22.89
N LEU A 63 5.57 -2.91 -23.09
CA LEU A 63 5.00 -1.66 -23.60
C LEU A 63 5.35 -0.46 -22.72
N TYR A 64 5.23 -0.62 -21.40
CA TYR A 64 5.51 0.44 -20.43
C TYR A 64 6.95 0.43 -19.92
N ASN A 65 7.81 -0.44 -20.42
CA ASN A 65 9.21 -0.60 -20.01
C ASN A 65 9.36 -0.73 -18.49
N ILE A 66 8.66 -1.73 -17.92
CA ILE A 66 8.69 -2.01 -16.49
C ILE A 66 9.80 -3.02 -16.21
N ASP A 67 10.81 -2.63 -15.44
CA ASP A 67 11.98 -3.48 -15.14
C ASP A 67 11.65 -4.75 -14.36
N ARG A 68 10.52 -4.76 -13.62
CA ARG A 68 10.13 -5.89 -12.79
C ARG A 68 9.46 -6.99 -13.60
N ALA A 69 9.98 -8.20 -13.52
CA ALA A 69 9.38 -9.37 -14.18
C ALA A 69 8.06 -9.79 -13.52
N THR A 70 7.94 -9.63 -12.20
CA THR A 70 6.77 -10.08 -11.43
C THR A 70 5.62 -9.10 -11.53
N TYR A 71 4.43 -9.62 -11.85
CA TYR A 71 3.19 -8.87 -11.79
C TYR A 71 2.92 -8.28 -10.41
N ARG A 72 2.40 -7.04 -10.39
CA ARG A 72 1.90 -6.38 -9.19
C ARG A 72 0.61 -5.63 -9.49
N ASN A 73 -0.33 -5.67 -8.57
CA ASN A 73 -1.59 -4.94 -8.68
C ASN A 73 -1.41 -3.43 -8.81
N ASP A 74 -0.34 -2.87 -8.24
CA ASP A 74 -0.02 -1.45 -8.32
C ASP A 74 0.20 -1.01 -9.78
N PHE A 75 0.98 -1.79 -10.55
CA PHE A 75 1.17 -1.52 -11.97
C PHE A 75 -0.13 -1.70 -12.75
N ALA A 76 -0.88 -2.77 -12.47
CA ALA A 76 -2.14 -3.02 -13.17
C ALA A 76 -3.16 -1.90 -12.94
N LEU A 77 -3.31 -1.44 -11.69
CA LEU A 77 -4.16 -0.30 -11.37
C LEU A 77 -3.72 0.97 -12.09
N SER A 78 -2.44 1.28 -12.04
CA SER A 78 -1.89 2.49 -12.64
C SER A 78 -2.08 2.51 -14.16
N ILE A 79 -1.80 1.40 -14.83
CA ILE A 79 -2.01 1.23 -16.27
C ILE A 79 -3.51 1.30 -16.61
N ALA A 80 -4.36 0.61 -15.86
CA ALA A 80 -5.81 0.62 -16.08
C ALA A 80 -6.40 2.03 -15.95
N LEU A 81 -5.99 2.79 -14.95
CA LEU A 81 -6.37 4.20 -14.80
C LEU A 81 -5.92 5.04 -15.99
N GLY A 82 -4.70 4.82 -16.48
CA GLY A 82 -4.19 5.48 -17.67
C GLY A 82 -5.01 5.13 -18.91
N ILE A 83 -5.26 3.85 -19.17
CA ILE A 83 -6.03 3.39 -20.34
C ILE A 83 -7.45 3.99 -20.33
N VAL A 84 -8.18 3.86 -19.21
CA VAL A 84 -9.58 4.29 -19.11
C VAL A 84 -9.72 5.81 -19.21
N SER A 85 -8.71 6.57 -18.82
CA SER A 85 -8.73 8.02 -18.84
C SER A 85 -8.05 8.65 -20.05
N GLY A 86 -7.47 7.88 -20.94
CA GLY A 86 -6.59 8.40 -21.98
C GLY A 86 -5.39 9.18 -21.42
N HIS A 87 -4.87 8.72 -20.29
CA HIS A 87 -3.75 9.32 -19.54
C HIS A 87 -4.01 10.75 -19.01
N THR A 88 -5.27 11.17 -18.92
CA THR A 88 -5.64 12.53 -18.51
C THR A 88 -6.32 12.60 -17.15
N MET A 89 -6.76 11.48 -16.61
CA MET A 89 -7.54 11.46 -15.36
C MET A 89 -6.66 11.82 -14.16
N LYS A 90 -7.10 12.84 -13.44
CA LYS A 90 -6.66 13.04 -12.06
C LYS A 90 -7.52 12.14 -11.17
N VAL A 91 -6.89 11.21 -10.50
CA VAL A 91 -7.53 10.37 -9.49
C VAL A 91 -7.39 11.08 -8.14
N ASP A 92 -8.50 11.19 -7.42
CA ASP A 92 -8.44 11.74 -6.06
C ASP A 92 -7.68 10.80 -5.14
N GLU A 93 -6.82 11.35 -4.31
CA GLU A 93 -6.12 10.61 -3.27
C GLU A 93 -7.04 10.32 -2.08
N ILE A 94 -6.76 9.23 -1.38
CA ILE A 94 -7.39 8.96 -0.09
C ILE A 94 -6.94 10.06 0.89
N PRO A 95 -7.88 10.71 1.61
CA PRO A 95 -7.56 11.89 2.41
C PRO A 95 -6.90 11.60 3.77
N TRP A 96 -6.41 10.38 3.99
CA TRP A 96 -5.69 10.02 5.21
C TRP A 96 -4.37 9.31 4.90
N ALA A 97 -3.47 9.34 5.87
CA ALA A 97 -2.21 8.62 5.77
C ALA A 97 -2.40 7.12 6.06
N LEU A 98 -1.65 6.30 5.36
CA LEU A 98 -1.56 4.87 5.58
C LEU A 98 -0.09 4.53 5.84
N ALA A 99 0.23 4.08 7.04
CA ALA A 99 1.58 3.64 7.37
C ALA A 99 1.89 2.29 6.71
N SER A 100 3.07 2.13 6.13
CA SER A 100 3.51 0.85 5.59
C SER A 100 4.51 0.18 6.52
N VAL A 101 4.19 -1.04 6.93
CA VAL A 101 5.06 -1.87 7.78
C VAL A 101 5.80 -2.86 6.90
N MET A 102 7.12 -2.71 6.80
CA MET A 102 7.96 -3.51 5.92
C MET A 102 8.33 -4.87 6.51
N PRO A 103 8.84 -5.82 5.68
CA PRO A 103 9.22 -7.17 6.13
C PRO A 103 10.28 -7.20 7.23
N ASN A 104 11.11 -6.18 7.34
CA ASN A 104 12.15 -6.06 8.38
C ASN A 104 11.62 -5.46 9.70
N THR A 105 10.33 -5.16 9.79
CA THR A 105 9.69 -4.78 11.05
C THR A 105 9.77 -5.95 12.02
N GLN A 106 10.44 -5.74 13.15
CA GLN A 106 10.68 -6.81 14.11
C GLN A 106 9.53 -7.00 15.08
N LEU A 107 8.88 -5.91 15.46
CA LEU A 107 7.80 -5.94 16.42
C LEU A 107 6.81 -4.81 16.15
N MET A 108 5.55 -5.16 16.29
CA MET A 108 4.48 -4.19 16.39
C MET A 108 3.72 -4.44 17.70
N ARG A 109 3.46 -3.39 18.46
CA ARG A 109 2.72 -3.47 19.73
C ARG A 109 1.67 -2.38 19.79
N TRP A 110 0.45 -2.75 20.10
CA TRP A 110 -0.59 -1.82 20.49
C TRP A 110 -0.33 -1.24 21.88
N ILE A 111 -0.53 0.07 22.01
CA ILE A 111 -0.51 0.77 23.30
C ILE A 111 -1.94 0.87 23.83
N ASP A 112 -2.85 1.25 22.93
CA ASP A 112 -4.29 1.36 23.17
C ASP A 112 -5.07 1.12 21.87
N THR A 113 -6.36 1.47 21.84
CA THR A 113 -7.22 1.25 20.66
C THR A 113 -6.80 2.01 19.42
N ASP A 114 -6.13 3.15 19.58
CA ASP A 114 -5.82 4.06 18.46
C ASP A 114 -4.32 4.26 18.27
N SER A 115 -3.47 3.72 19.16
CA SER A 115 -2.04 3.97 19.18
C SER A 115 -1.22 2.68 19.14
N TYR A 116 -0.16 2.68 18.36
CA TYR A 116 0.76 1.54 18.28
C TYR A 116 2.21 1.99 18.07
N ILE A 117 3.13 1.12 18.46
CA ILE A 117 4.57 1.29 18.25
C ILE A 117 5.06 0.24 17.26
N ILE A 118 5.81 0.68 16.28
CA ILE A 118 6.57 -0.19 15.38
C ILE A 118 8.05 -0.12 15.77
N THR A 119 8.65 -1.29 15.90
CA THR A 119 10.09 -1.45 16.08
C THR A 119 10.69 -2.02 14.80
N TYR A 120 11.66 -1.35 14.24
CA TYR A 120 12.32 -1.75 12.99
C TYR A 120 13.83 -1.52 13.07
N THR A 121 14.55 -2.18 12.17
CA THR A 121 15.99 -1.97 12.02
C THR A 121 16.23 -1.03 10.85
N ASP A 122 16.94 0.07 11.07
CA ASP A 122 17.29 1.02 10.02
C ASP A 122 18.42 0.52 9.12
N SER A 123 18.82 1.36 8.15
CA SER A 123 19.93 1.05 7.23
C SER A 123 21.26 0.80 7.92
N ASP A 124 21.48 1.41 9.07
CA ASP A 124 22.68 1.27 9.88
C ASP A 124 22.64 0.08 10.85
N GLN A 125 21.66 -0.78 10.70
CA GLN A 125 21.39 -1.93 11.59
C GLN A 125 21.06 -1.53 13.03
N LYS A 126 20.62 -0.28 13.25
CA LYS A 126 20.19 0.20 14.56
C LYS A 126 18.70 -0.01 14.75
N LEU A 127 18.33 -0.44 15.94
CA LEU A 127 16.94 -0.58 16.35
C LEU A 127 16.31 0.79 16.53
N LYS A 128 15.19 1.02 15.87
CA LYS A 128 14.38 2.24 15.93
C LYS A 128 12.98 1.94 16.36
N HIS A 129 12.35 2.91 16.99
CA HIS A 129 10.94 2.86 17.38
C HIS A 129 10.21 4.04 16.77
N MET A 130 8.99 3.80 16.31
CA MET A 130 8.10 4.84 15.79
C MET A 130 6.70 4.63 16.32
N SER A 131 6.14 5.66 16.92
CA SER A 131 4.77 5.66 17.45
C SER A 131 3.81 6.22 16.41
N PHE A 132 2.63 5.64 16.33
CA PHE A 132 1.53 6.08 15.47
C PHE A 132 0.27 6.17 16.30
N GLU A 133 -0.53 7.19 16.02
CA GLU A 133 -1.81 7.45 16.65
C GLU A 133 -2.85 7.76 15.60
N GLY A 134 -4.01 7.12 15.66
CA GLY A 134 -5.13 7.33 14.76
C GLY A 134 -4.84 7.02 13.28
N LEU A 135 -3.86 6.19 12.97
CA LEU A 135 -3.48 5.83 11.61
C LEU A 135 -3.71 4.35 11.33
N ASP A 136 -4.28 4.07 10.18
CA ASP A 136 -4.27 2.72 9.63
C ASP A 136 -2.87 2.34 9.12
N PHE A 137 -2.59 1.05 9.07
CA PHE A 137 -1.32 0.56 8.55
C PHE A 137 -1.50 -0.61 7.57
N HIS A 138 -0.53 -0.74 6.70
CA HIS A 138 -0.40 -1.84 5.75
C HIS A 138 0.82 -2.69 6.09
N ALA A 139 0.61 -3.95 6.45
CA ALA A 139 1.69 -4.88 6.74
C ALA A 139 2.18 -5.58 5.45
N MET A 140 3.40 -5.29 5.03
CA MET A 140 4.06 -5.96 3.90
C MET A 140 4.52 -7.38 4.25
N GLY A 141 4.97 -7.60 5.49
CA GLY A 141 5.34 -8.91 6.03
C GLY A 141 4.32 -9.42 7.03
N LYS A 142 3.75 -10.59 6.77
CA LYS A 142 2.69 -11.17 7.62
C LYS A 142 3.21 -12.02 8.77
N LYS A 143 4.53 -12.16 8.90
CA LYS A 143 5.15 -13.07 9.88
C LYS A 143 4.74 -12.76 11.33
N HIS A 144 4.60 -11.50 11.66
CA HIS A 144 4.26 -11.06 13.02
C HIS A 144 2.78 -10.69 13.20
N LEU A 145 1.98 -10.81 12.16
CA LEU A 145 0.56 -10.41 12.23
C LEU A 145 -0.23 -11.31 13.21
N GLY A 146 0.10 -12.59 13.25
CA GLY A 146 -0.50 -13.54 14.19
C GLY A 146 -0.24 -13.16 15.65
N ASP A 147 1.00 -12.76 15.95
CA ASP A 147 1.41 -12.37 17.31
C ASP A 147 0.70 -11.08 17.75
N ILE A 148 0.50 -10.14 16.81
CA ILE A 148 -0.22 -8.90 17.07
C ILE A 148 -1.68 -9.18 17.40
N VAL A 149 -2.35 -9.99 16.59
CA VAL A 149 -3.76 -10.35 16.77
C VAL A 149 -3.96 -11.11 18.08
N GLU A 150 -3.07 -12.03 18.40
CA GLU A 150 -3.16 -12.79 19.66
C GLU A 150 -2.93 -11.91 20.89
N THR A 151 -2.01 -10.96 20.81
CA THR A 151 -1.75 -10.00 21.87
C THR A 151 -2.98 -9.09 22.10
N ASP A 152 -3.55 -8.54 21.04
CA ASP A 152 -4.77 -7.72 21.11
C ASP A 152 -5.94 -8.50 21.73
N ARG A 153 -6.13 -9.75 21.29
CA ARG A 153 -7.16 -10.64 21.83
C ARG A 153 -7.00 -10.87 23.33
N ARG A 154 -5.78 -11.13 23.79
CA ARG A 154 -5.51 -11.34 25.23
C ARG A 154 -5.78 -10.09 26.05
N THR A 155 -5.38 -8.92 25.56
CA THR A 155 -5.63 -7.64 26.23
C THR A 155 -7.12 -7.40 26.39
N ARG A 156 -7.91 -7.57 25.34
CA ARG A 156 -9.38 -7.39 25.39
C ARG A 156 -10.08 -8.37 26.34
N LEU A 157 -9.59 -9.60 26.44
CA LEU A 157 -10.13 -10.59 27.37
C LEU A 157 -9.85 -10.21 28.83
N LEU A 158 -8.70 -9.61 29.12
CA LEU A 158 -8.36 -9.14 30.47
C LEU A 158 -9.20 -7.91 30.87
N ASP A 159 -9.42 -6.99 29.94
CA ASP A 159 -10.23 -5.79 30.16
C ASP A 159 -11.73 -6.11 30.36
N SER A 160 -12.22 -7.17 29.72
CA SER A 160 -13.61 -7.62 29.88
C SER A 160 -13.88 -8.43 31.14
N SER A 161 -12.83 -8.74 31.92
CA SER A 161 -12.90 -9.54 33.14
C SER A 161 -12.82 -8.69 34.40
N ASN A 162 -12.70 -7.37 34.29
CA ASN A 162 -12.74 -6.37 35.34
C ASN A 162 -14.02 -5.55 35.26
#